data_69edf20b46bcb4b4cf37a51a4e0f62c1
#
_entry.id   69edf20b46bcb4b4cf37a51a4e0f62c1
#
_cell.length_a   1.000
_cell.length_b   1.000
_cell.length_c   1.000
_cell.angle_alpha   90.00
_cell.angle_beta   90.00
_cell.angle_gamma   90.00
#
_symmetry.space_group_name_H-M   'P 1'
#
loop_
_entity.id
_entity.type
_entity.pdbx_description
1 polymer ?
#
loop_
_entity_poly.entity_id
_entity_poly.type
_entity_poly.pdbx_seq_one_letter_code
_entity_poly.pdbx_strand_id
1 'polypeptide(L)'
;PTRSTSFLESERLDDNLYRVSITTEQGGKLYVLNDDGCELEIEIDLEIGEPNFRYSSFNSQISGNSSATQLPIILAREEVTFTNTSTGTASYYEWDFGDGGPVERKYSQLGGTSSPVTNIYGVSGTYYPRLRMYNSIGCYKEKVETLVVGKGYNVMVPNVFTPNSDTYNDTFKPLFSGFKSIQMTIYDYRGNLLYTEENSVDPSNPLSSISLTGWNGDTQIDSPYYIYSVYGTTLFGDIKVQKSGTFIIIR
;
A
#
# COMPACT_ATOMS: atom_id res chain seq x y z
N PRO A 1 32.57 -36.51 17.20
CA PRO A 1 31.94 -35.40 16.57
C PRO A 1 32.18 -34.20 17.48
N THR A 2 33.09 -33.34 17.05
CA THR A 2 33.47 -32.12 17.74
C THR A 2 32.28 -31.18 17.70
N ARG A 3 31.69 -30.87 18.87
CA ARG A 3 30.77 -29.75 19.07
C ARG A 3 31.58 -28.48 18.84
N SER A 4 31.33 -27.80 17.74
CA SER A 4 31.83 -26.45 17.53
C SER A 4 30.92 -25.49 18.31
N THR A 5 31.32 -25.13 19.51
CA THR A 5 30.65 -24.09 20.31
C THR A 5 31.37 -22.78 20.08
N SER A 6 30.79 -21.92 19.25
CA SER A 6 31.22 -20.52 19.17
C SER A 6 30.42 -19.69 20.18
N PHE A 7 30.63 -19.94 21.48
CA PHE A 7 30.22 -19.01 22.54
C PHE A 7 31.31 -17.96 22.69
N LEU A 8 30.91 -16.71 22.56
CA LEU A 8 31.89 -15.65 22.71
C LEU A 8 31.88 -15.00 24.07
N GLU A 9 30.78 -14.82 24.72
CA GLU A 9 30.73 -14.31 26.09
C GLU A 9 29.36 -14.59 26.73
N SER A 10 29.35 -15.06 27.99
CA SER A 10 28.17 -15.07 28.83
C SER A 10 28.43 -14.18 30.05
N GLU A 11 27.55 -13.23 30.31
CA GLU A 11 27.61 -12.36 31.49
C GLU A 11 26.42 -12.71 32.40
N ARG A 12 26.71 -13.04 33.67
CA ARG A 12 25.68 -13.24 34.67
C ARG A 12 25.20 -11.85 35.14
N LEU A 13 23.91 -11.56 34.95
CA LEU A 13 23.31 -10.29 35.34
C LEU A 13 22.63 -10.36 36.72
N ASP A 14 22.09 -11.54 37.08
CA ASP A 14 21.41 -11.81 38.36
C ASP A 14 21.39 -13.33 38.60
N ASP A 15 20.87 -13.78 39.76
CA ASP A 15 20.91 -15.21 40.18
C ASP A 15 20.28 -16.15 39.15
N ASN A 16 19.36 -15.69 38.27
CA ASN A 16 18.71 -16.46 37.23
C ASN A 16 18.72 -15.78 35.84
N LEU A 17 19.54 -14.74 35.65
CA LEU A 17 19.56 -14.00 34.40
C LEU A 17 21.00 -13.94 33.83
N TYR A 18 21.11 -14.46 32.61
CA TYR A 18 22.38 -14.45 31.87
C TYR A 18 22.20 -13.66 30.58
N ARG A 19 23.17 -12.85 30.22
CA ARG A 19 23.31 -12.28 28.88
C ARG A 19 24.23 -13.19 28.08
N VAL A 20 23.74 -13.70 26.95
CA VAL A 20 24.53 -14.48 25.99
C VAL A 20 24.72 -13.66 24.73
N SER A 21 25.97 -13.37 24.36
CA SER A 21 26.29 -12.67 23.12
C SER A 21 26.59 -13.70 22.02
N ILE A 22 25.82 -13.68 20.94
CA ILE A 22 25.99 -14.56 19.77
C ILE A 22 26.49 -13.68 18.63
N THR A 23 27.64 -14.04 18.04
CA THR A 23 28.29 -13.24 16.97
C THR A 23 28.17 -13.85 15.59
N THR A 24 27.41 -14.93 15.43
CA THR A 24 27.20 -15.55 14.11
C THR A 24 25.86 -15.09 13.54
N GLU A 25 25.83 -14.84 12.24
CA GLU A 25 24.58 -14.54 11.49
C GLU A 25 23.73 -15.79 11.28
N GLN A 26 24.24 -16.97 11.61
CA GLN A 26 23.55 -18.27 11.51
C GLN A 26 23.01 -18.63 12.88
N GLY A 27 21.78 -19.13 12.92
CA GLY A 27 21.16 -19.65 14.12
C GLY A 27 21.95 -20.79 14.76
N GLY A 28 21.57 -21.16 15.94
CA GLY A 28 22.24 -22.19 16.71
C GLY A 28 21.35 -22.76 17.81
N LYS A 29 21.91 -23.69 18.56
CA LYS A 29 21.25 -24.28 19.73
C LYS A 29 21.91 -23.77 20.99
N LEU A 30 21.11 -23.19 21.89
CA LEU A 30 21.55 -22.85 23.24
C LEU A 30 21.19 -24.00 24.17
N TYR A 31 22.17 -24.51 24.87
CA TYR A 31 21.98 -25.55 25.89
C TYR A 31 22.09 -24.91 27.27
N VAL A 32 21.04 -25.03 28.04
CA VAL A 32 21.00 -24.55 29.43
C VAL A 32 20.97 -25.76 30.35
N LEU A 33 21.97 -25.87 31.22
CA LEU A 33 22.06 -26.92 32.23
C LEU A 33 21.69 -26.33 33.60
N ASN A 34 20.81 -26.98 34.35
CA ASN A 34 20.60 -26.66 35.76
C ASN A 34 21.57 -27.41 36.65
N ASP A 35 21.60 -27.06 37.94
CA ASP A 35 22.48 -27.70 38.93
C ASP A 35 22.20 -29.21 39.12
N ASP A 36 21.03 -29.67 38.78
CA ASP A 36 20.61 -31.08 38.83
C ASP A 36 20.99 -31.86 37.57
N GLY A 37 21.66 -31.22 36.59
CA GLY A 37 22.11 -31.84 35.36
C GLY A 37 21.01 -31.97 34.28
N CYS A 38 19.85 -31.35 34.47
CA CYS A 38 18.84 -31.29 33.41
C CYS A 38 19.26 -30.31 32.32
N GLU A 39 19.24 -30.77 31.07
CA GLU A 39 19.58 -29.94 29.89
C GLU A 39 18.30 -29.48 29.19
N LEU A 40 18.21 -28.18 28.94
CA LEU A 40 17.23 -27.54 28.10
C LEU A 40 17.90 -27.10 26.80
N GLU A 41 17.43 -27.61 25.67
CA GLU A 41 17.85 -27.18 24.34
C GLU A 41 16.88 -26.11 23.81
N ILE A 42 17.41 -24.93 23.47
CA ILE A 42 16.67 -23.84 22.85
C ILE A 42 17.28 -23.61 21.47
N GLU A 43 16.46 -23.81 20.43
CA GLU A 43 16.86 -23.49 19.08
C GLU A 43 16.72 -21.98 18.85
N ILE A 44 17.83 -21.33 18.45
CA ILE A 44 17.88 -19.90 18.14
C ILE A 44 18.08 -19.76 16.65
N ASP A 45 17.05 -19.32 15.96
CA ASP A 45 17.11 -18.95 14.56
C ASP A 45 17.42 -17.45 14.47
N LEU A 46 18.64 -17.12 14.02
CA LEU A 46 19.10 -15.75 13.79
C LEU A 46 18.94 -15.31 12.33
N GLU A 47 18.58 -16.26 11.46
CA GLU A 47 18.44 -15.94 10.06
C GLU A 47 17.29 -14.95 9.82
N ILE A 48 17.60 -13.85 9.15
CA ILE A 48 16.64 -12.86 8.70
C ILE A 48 16.87 -12.68 7.20
N GLY A 49 15.82 -12.82 6.43
CA GLY A 49 15.86 -12.57 4.99
C GLY A 49 16.24 -11.12 4.65
N GLU A 50 16.26 -10.80 3.38
CA GLU A 50 16.56 -9.46 2.89
C GLU A 50 15.27 -8.66 2.66
N PRO A 51 15.02 -7.61 3.45
CA PRO A 51 13.84 -6.77 3.27
C PRO A 51 13.90 -6.00 1.96
N ASN A 52 12.83 -6.03 1.22
CA ASN A 52 12.65 -5.23 0.03
C ASN A 52 11.16 -4.98 -0.21
N PHE A 53 10.83 -3.84 -0.84
CA PHE A 53 9.47 -3.52 -1.21
C PHE A 53 9.43 -2.58 -2.41
N ARG A 54 8.26 -2.51 -3.03
CA ARG A 54 7.92 -1.51 -4.03
C ARG A 54 6.60 -0.84 -3.64
N TYR A 55 6.38 0.35 -4.15
CA TYR A 55 5.13 1.08 -3.98
C TYR A 55 4.60 1.57 -5.32
N SER A 56 3.30 1.73 -5.40
CA SER A 56 2.61 2.26 -6.57
C SER A 56 1.35 3.01 -6.15
N SER A 57 0.93 3.94 -6.98
CA SER A 57 -0.33 4.64 -6.86
C SER A 57 -1.02 4.70 -8.22
N PHE A 58 -2.28 5.10 -8.24
CA PHE A 58 -3.01 5.32 -9.49
C PHE A 58 -2.25 6.28 -10.42
N ASN A 59 -1.80 7.42 -9.90
CA ASN A 59 -1.13 8.43 -10.70
C ASN A 59 0.24 7.94 -11.24
N SER A 60 0.97 7.16 -10.44
CA SER A 60 2.24 6.57 -10.87
C SER A 60 2.06 5.55 -12.01
N GLN A 61 0.93 4.85 -12.05
CA GLN A 61 0.61 3.89 -13.12
C GLN A 61 0.26 4.57 -14.43
N ILE A 62 -0.50 5.70 -14.38
CA ILE A 62 -0.91 6.44 -15.57
C ILE A 62 0.24 7.20 -16.21
N SER A 63 1.10 7.79 -15.40
CA SER A 63 2.17 8.67 -15.89
C SER A 63 3.21 7.94 -16.73
N GLY A 64 3.16 6.62 -16.80
CA GLY A 64 4.03 5.81 -17.66
C GLY A 64 5.53 6.04 -17.43
N ASN A 65 5.91 6.56 -16.28
CA ASN A 65 7.29 6.89 -15.95
C ASN A 65 8.10 5.62 -15.68
N SER A 66 8.42 4.94 -16.77
CA SER A 66 9.32 3.78 -16.80
C SER A 66 10.80 4.19 -16.84
N SER A 67 11.12 5.44 -16.55
CA SER A 67 12.53 5.86 -16.48
C SER A 67 13.11 5.46 -15.13
N ALA A 68 14.08 4.59 -15.13
CA ALA A 68 14.77 4.06 -13.94
C ALA A 68 15.44 5.12 -13.04
N THR A 69 15.37 6.38 -13.43
CA THR A 69 16.00 7.50 -12.73
C THR A 69 15.02 8.50 -12.12
N GLN A 70 13.70 8.34 -12.34
CA GLN A 70 12.70 9.26 -11.82
C GLN A 70 11.74 8.54 -10.87
N LEU A 71 11.64 9.04 -9.63
CA LEU A 71 10.69 8.51 -8.66
C LEU A 71 9.26 8.66 -9.19
N PRO A 72 8.36 7.69 -8.93
CA PRO A 72 6.97 7.78 -9.34
C PRO A 72 6.30 9.00 -8.70
N ILE A 73 5.50 9.70 -9.50
CA ILE A 73 4.73 10.85 -9.02
C ILE A 73 3.53 10.33 -8.24
N ILE A 74 3.50 10.62 -6.94
CA ILE A 74 2.38 10.35 -6.04
C ILE A 74 1.78 11.68 -5.65
N LEU A 75 0.45 11.76 -5.63
CA LEU A 75 -0.25 12.97 -5.21
C LEU A 75 -0.74 12.85 -3.77
N ALA A 76 -0.77 13.98 -3.07
CA ALA A 76 -1.33 14.02 -1.72
C ALA A 76 -2.80 13.56 -1.73
N ARG A 77 -3.16 12.74 -0.73
CA ARG A 77 -4.45 12.05 -0.55
C ARG A 77 -4.76 10.98 -1.59
N GLU A 78 -3.78 10.56 -2.33
CA GLU A 78 -3.85 9.37 -3.16
C GLU A 78 -3.51 8.14 -2.32
N GLU A 79 -4.23 7.05 -2.54
CA GLU A 79 -3.90 5.78 -1.91
C GLU A 79 -2.64 5.19 -2.55
N VAL A 80 -1.67 4.86 -1.72
CA VAL A 80 -0.40 4.24 -2.12
C VAL A 80 -0.40 2.80 -1.64
N THR A 81 -0.22 1.88 -2.57
CA THR A 81 -0.10 0.45 -2.29
C THR A 81 1.37 0.07 -2.14
N PHE A 82 1.71 -0.56 -1.02
CA PHE A 82 3.03 -1.11 -0.75
C PHE A 82 3.00 -2.63 -0.87
N THR A 83 3.87 -3.17 -1.70
CA THR A 83 3.99 -4.60 -1.93
C THR A 83 5.33 -5.08 -1.39
N ASN A 84 5.30 -6.03 -0.46
CA ASN A 84 6.49 -6.69 0.05
C ASN A 84 7.10 -7.56 -1.05
N THR A 85 8.38 -7.35 -1.34
CA THR A 85 9.18 -8.12 -2.31
C THR A 85 10.44 -8.70 -1.65
N SER A 86 10.45 -8.80 -0.33
CA SER A 86 11.53 -9.38 0.45
C SER A 86 11.79 -10.84 0.07
N THR A 87 13.00 -11.29 0.33
CA THR A 87 13.42 -12.68 0.14
C THR A 87 13.88 -13.30 1.46
N GLY A 88 13.81 -14.62 1.58
CA GLY A 88 14.16 -15.34 2.80
C GLY A 88 13.02 -15.39 3.82
N THR A 89 13.37 -15.70 5.06
CA THR A 89 12.42 -15.96 6.15
C THR A 89 12.23 -14.77 7.07
N ALA A 90 11.00 -14.60 7.57
CA ALA A 90 10.66 -13.68 8.64
C ALA A 90 9.53 -14.26 9.48
N SER A 91 9.50 -13.97 10.77
CA SER A 91 8.37 -14.29 11.65
C SER A 91 7.23 -13.30 11.44
N TYR A 92 7.57 -12.02 11.29
CA TYR A 92 6.62 -10.97 10.98
C TYR A 92 7.31 -9.77 10.32
N TYR A 93 6.48 -8.87 9.77
CA TYR A 93 6.90 -7.63 9.13
C TYR A 93 6.28 -6.43 9.84
N GLU A 94 6.99 -5.33 9.91
CA GLU A 94 6.46 -4.04 10.34
C GLU A 94 6.65 -3.00 9.24
N TRP A 95 5.55 -2.30 8.96
CA TRP A 95 5.51 -1.17 8.05
C TRP A 95 5.39 0.13 8.84
N ASP A 96 6.32 1.04 8.60
CA ASP A 96 6.28 2.43 9.05
C ASP A 96 6.30 3.30 7.80
N PHE A 97 5.22 4.03 7.55
CA PHE A 97 5.07 4.81 6.33
C PHE A 97 5.81 6.16 6.38
N GLY A 98 6.42 6.51 7.51
CA GLY A 98 7.21 7.72 7.69
C GLY A 98 6.38 9.00 7.75
N ASP A 99 5.08 8.91 7.96
CA ASP A 99 4.13 10.02 8.06
C ASP A 99 3.72 10.37 9.50
N GLY A 100 4.30 9.67 10.49
CA GLY A 100 3.97 9.79 11.90
C GLY A 100 2.73 9.02 12.33
N GLY A 101 2.13 8.25 11.42
CA GLY A 101 1.03 7.34 11.71
C GLY A 101 1.48 6.08 12.47
N PRO A 102 0.54 5.19 12.83
CA PRO A 102 0.84 3.95 13.51
C PRO A 102 1.62 2.98 12.61
N VAL A 103 2.52 2.22 13.23
CA VAL A 103 3.23 1.13 12.57
C VAL A 103 2.27 -0.03 12.34
N GLU A 104 2.23 -0.56 11.11
CA GLU A 104 1.39 -1.69 10.76
C GLU A 104 2.18 -3.00 10.80
N ARG A 105 1.74 -3.96 11.64
CA ARG A 105 2.39 -5.27 11.77
C ARG A 105 1.63 -6.33 10.98
N LYS A 106 2.35 -7.09 10.16
CA LYS A 106 1.84 -8.26 9.43
C LYS A 106 2.66 -9.49 9.77
N TYR A 107 1.99 -10.57 10.13
CA TYR A 107 2.64 -11.86 10.36
C TYR A 107 2.89 -12.56 9.04
N SER A 108 4.03 -13.26 8.96
CA SER A 108 4.36 -14.07 7.80
C SER A 108 3.35 -15.21 7.68
N GLN A 109 2.72 -15.33 6.52
CA GLN A 109 1.96 -16.55 6.19
C GLN A 109 2.91 -17.60 5.62
N LEU A 110 2.57 -18.87 5.79
CA LEU A 110 3.29 -19.99 5.17
C LEU A 110 3.41 -19.74 3.65
N GLY A 111 4.62 -19.40 3.17
CA GLY A 111 4.88 -19.04 1.78
C GLY A 111 5.51 -17.66 1.55
N GLY A 112 5.74 -16.88 2.60
CA GLY A 112 6.69 -15.75 2.58
C GLY A 112 6.22 -14.41 2.03
N THR A 113 5.02 -14.27 1.48
CA THR A 113 4.51 -12.98 0.99
C THR A 113 3.36 -12.48 1.87
N SER A 114 3.56 -11.33 2.52
CA SER A 114 2.45 -10.62 3.16
C SER A 114 1.57 -9.95 2.10
N SER A 115 0.25 -9.89 2.36
CA SER A 115 -0.67 -9.12 1.53
C SER A 115 -0.18 -7.67 1.41
N PRO A 116 -0.41 -7.01 0.26
CA PRO A 116 -0.12 -5.58 0.11
C PRO A 116 -0.80 -4.76 1.22
N VAL A 117 -0.16 -3.67 1.62
CA VAL A 117 -0.71 -2.69 2.57
C VAL A 117 -0.88 -1.36 1.86
N THR A 118 -1.80 -0.53 2.33
CA THR A 118 -2.05 0.78 1.75
C THR A 118 -1.86 1.89 2.78
N ASN A 119 -1.43 3.07 2.31
CA ASN A 119 -1.37 4.28 3.11
C ASN A 119 -1.76 5.50 2.28
N ILE A 120 -2.29 6.54 2.94
CA ILE A 120 -2.66 7.81 2.33
C ILE A 120 -1.85 8.93 2.98
N TYR A 121 -0.98 9.56 2.20
CA TYR A 121 -0.23 10.73 2.65
C TYR A 121 -1.08 11.99 2.49
N GLY A 122 -1.49 12.58 3.60
CA GLY A 122 -2.42 13.74 3.61
C GLY A 122 -1.83 15.03 3.06
N VAL A 123 -0.51 15.19 3.11
CA VAL A 123 0.23 16.42 2.77
C VAL A 123 1.35 16.11 1.79
N SER A 124 1.66 17.07 0.92
CA SER A 124 2.84 16.99 0.05
C SER A 124 4.13 17.08 0.85
N GLY A 125 5.12 16.30 0.49
CA GLY A 125 6.41 16.24 1.19
C GLY A 125 7.27 15.07 0.73
N THR A 126 8.40 14.91 1.39
CA THR A 126 9.24 13.72 1.23
C THR A 126 9.08 12.85 2.46
N TYR A 127 8.77 11.60 2.24
CA TYR A 127 8.55 10.58 3.26
C TYR A 127 9.58 9.47 3.11
N TYR A 128 9.79 8.72 4.18
CA TYR A 128 10.76 7.64 4.24
C TYR A 128 10.09 6.36 4.75
N PRO A 129 9.22 5.74 3.94
CA PRO A 129 8.61 4.49 4.30
C PRO A 129 9.67 3.41 4.50
N ARG A 130 9.46 2.58 5.50
CA ARG A 130 10.36 1.49 5.87
C ARG A 130 9.62 0.18 6.10
N LEU A 131 10.28 -0.90 5.73
CA LEU A 131 9.87 -2.26 6.00
C LEU A 131 10.92 -2.91 6.89
N ARG A 132 10.49 -3.43 8.03
CA ARG A 132 11.33 -4.26 8.90
C ARG A 132 10.89 -5.70 8.85
N MET A 133 11.84 -6.59 8.70
CA MET A 133 11.67 -8.04 8.80
C MET A 133 12.23 -8.51 10.13
N TYR A 134 11.44 -9.22 10.91
CA TYR A 134 11.82 -9.73 12.22
C TYR A 134 11.91 -11.26 12.22
N ASN A 135 12.89 -11.79 12.92
CA ASN A 135 12.93 -13.20 13.28
C ASN A 135 12.11 -13.49 14.55
N SER A 136 12.09 -14.74 14.99
CA SER A 136 11.31 -15.21 16.15
C SER A 136 11.76 -14.60 17.48
N ILE A 137 13.01 -14.16 17.58
CA ILE A 137 13.59 -13.58 18.81
C ILE A 137 13.62 -12.05 18.81
N GLY A 138 13.08 -11.40 17.77
CA GLY A 138 12.93 -9.95 17.70
C GLY A 138 14.10 -9.17 17.09
N CYS A 139 15.11 -9.85 16.53
CA CYS A 139 16.10 -9.19 15.69
C CYS A 139 15.48 -8.80 14.36
N TYR A 140 15.94 -7.70 13.75
CA TYR A 140 15.39 -7.25 12.47
C TYR A 140 16.45 -6.72 11.51
N LYS A 141 16.12 -6.77 10.23
CA LYS A 141 16.72 -5.99 9.14
C LYS A 141 15.69 -5.02 8.60
N GLU A 142 16.14 -3.88 8.09
CA GLU A 142 15.20 -2.89 7.51
C GLU A 142 15.61 -2.44 6.12
N LYS A 143 14.60 -2.07 5.33
CA LYS A 143 14.71 -1.37 4.06
C LYS A 143 13.97 -0.06 4.17
N VAL A 144 14.61 1.03 3.76
CA VAL A 144 14.02 2.37 3.70
C VAL A 144 14.05 2.85 2.24
N GLU A 145 12.96 3.44 1.79
CA GLU A 145 12.85 4.06 0.47
C GLU A 145 12.50 5.54 0.61
N THR A 146 12.78 6.30 -0.43
CA THR A 146 12.36 7.71 -0.52
C THR A 146 11.09 7.81 -1.34
N LEU A 147 10.05 8.42 -0.79
CA LEU A 147 8.77 8.64 -1.44
C LEU A 147 8.47 10.14 -1.47
N VAL A 148 8.26 10.69 -2.66
CA VAL A 148 7.93 12.10 -2.86
C VAL A 148 6.44 12.23 -3.19
N VAL A 149 5.73 12.97 -2.34
CA VAL A 149 4.30 13.28 -2.51
C VAL A 149 4.17 14.72 -2.99
N GLY A 150 3.61 14.87 -4.17
CA GLY A 150 3.40 16.17 -4.82
C GLY A 150 2.03 16.79 -4.56
N LYS A 151 1.89 18.07 -4.93
CA LYS A 151 0.60 18.74 -5.09
C LYS A 151 0.17 18.62 -6.55
N GLY A 152 -1.12 18.38 -6.78
CA GLY A 152 -1.65 18.32 -8.13
C GLY A 152 -3.00 17.63 -8.17
N TYR A 153 -3.45 17.33 -9.38
CA TYR A 153 -4.64 16.53 -9.61
C TYR A 153 -4.47 15.75 -10.93
N ASN A 154 -5.20 14.66 -11.03
CA ASN A 154 -5.34 13.92 -12.29
C ASN A 154 -6.77 13.40 -12.40
N VAL A 155 -7.28 13.33 -13.64
CA VAL A 155 -8.57 12.71 -13.94
C VAL A 155 -8.51 12.02 -15.30
N MET A 156 -8.78 10.73 -15.29
CA MET A 156 -8.93 9.90 -16.48
C MET A 156 -10.36 9.37 -16.53
N VAL A 157 -10.99 9.48 -17.68
CA VAL A 157 -12.33 8.94 -17.90
C VAL A 157 -12.23 7.88 -18.98
N PRO A 158 -12.70 6.65 -18.72
CA PRO A 158 -12.71 5.59 -19.72
C PRO A 158 -13.66 5.97 -20.89
N ASN A 159 -13.42 5.41 -22.06
CA ASN A 159 -14.29 5.58 -23.24
C ASN A 159 -15.16 4.35 -23.54
N VAL A 160 -15.03 3.30 -22.73
CA VAL A 160 -15.78 2.05 -22.86
C VAL A 160 -15.88 1.37 -21.50
N PHE A 161 -16.98 0.68 -21.24
CA PHE A 161 -17.12 -0.26 -20.13
C PHE A 161 -18.02 -1.44 -20.50
N THR A 162 -17.95 -2.52 -19.72
CA THR A 162 -18.55 -3.82 -20.02
C THR A 162 -19.29 -4.36 -18.79
N PRO A 163 -20.56 -3.96 -18.58
CA PRO A 163 -21.35 -4.40 -17.43
C PRO A 163 -21.82 -5.87 -17.60
N ASN A 164 -20.92 -6.83 -17.46
CA ASN A 164 -21.15 -8.25 -17.61
C ASN A 164 -21.05 -9.04 -16.29
N SER A 165 -20.84 -8.33 -15.17
CA SER A 165 -20.72 -8.90 -13.81
C SER A 165 -19.51 -9.83 -13.61
N ASP A 166 -18.42 -9.61 -14.36
CA ASP A 166 -17.16 -10.34 -14.19
C ASP A 166 -16.18 -9.66 -13.21
N THR A 167 -16.61 -8.55 -12.59
CA THR A 167 -15.86 -7.68 -11.67
C THR A 167 -14.85 -6.73 -12.34
N TYR A 168 -14.72 -6.77 -13.66
CA TYR A 168 -13.85 -5.88 -14.41
C TYR A 168 -14.66 -4.93 -15.29
N ASN A 169 -14.46 -3.63 -15.13
CA ASN A 169 -15.15 -2.58 -15.91
C ASN A 169 -16.69 -2.67 -15.88
N ASP A 170 -17.28 -3.21 -14.83
CA ASP A 170 -18.72 -3.35 -14.66
C ASP A 170 -19.43 -2.02 -14.40
N THR A 171 -18.68 -0.98 -14.06
CA THR A 171 -19.20 0.35 -13.80
C THR A 171 -18.41 1.41 -14.55
N PHE A 172 -19.12 2.39 -15.12
CA PHE A 172 -18.50 3.57 -15.71
C PHE A 172 -18.25 4.62 -14.63
N LYS A 173 -17.00 4.93 -14.38
CA LYS A 173 -16.59 5.99 -13.46
C LYS A 173 -15.23 6.58 -13.84
N PRO A 174 -14.99 7.88 -13.55
CA PRO A 174 -13.66 8.45 -13.70
C PRO A 174 -12.72 7.85 -12.66
N LEU A 175 -11.45 7.73 -13.02
CA LEU A 175 -10.34 7.53 -12.11
C LEU A 175 -9.73 8.91 -11.85
N PHE A 176 -9.56 9.28 -10.58
CA PHE A 176 -9.11 10.63 -10.25
C PHE A 176 -8.30 10.66 -8.96
N SER A 177 -7.48 11.70 -8.82
CA SER A 177 -6.72 12.01 -7.60
C SER A 177 -6.56 13.52 -7.45
N GLY A 178 -6.37 13.99 -6.21
CA GLY A 178 -6.13 15.42 -5.92
C GLY A 178 -7.36 16.31 -5.96
N PHE A 179 -8.57 15.74 -5.82
CA PHE A 179 -9.83 16.47 -5.73
C PHE A 179 -10.39 16.49 -4.31
N LYS A 180 -11.03 17.61 -3.93
CA LYS A 180 -11.84 17.72 -2.70
C LYS A 180 -13.32 17.50 -2.94
N SER A 181 -13.79 17.68 -4.17
CA SER A 181 -15.14 17.30 -4.60
C SER A 181 -15.12 16.91 -6.07
N ILE A 182 -15.96 15.97 -6.43
CA ILE A 182 -16.15 15.52 -7.81
C ILE A 182 -17.59 15.13 -8.04
N GLN A 183 -18.11 15.49 -9.20
CA GLN A 183 -19.43 15.14 -9.68
C GLN A 183 -19.28 14.50 -11.06
N MET A 184 -19.97 13.40 -11.29
CA MET A 184 -20.13 12.77 -12.60
C MET A 184 -21.60 12.80 -13.01
N THR A 185 -21.85 13.17 -14.25
CA THR A 185 -23.18 13.18 -14.86
C THR A 185 -23.12 12.46 -16.20
N ILE A 186 -24.14 11.64 -16.48
CA ILE A 186 -24.23 10.85 -17.71
C ILE A 186 -25.56 11.18 -18.39
N TYR A 187 -25.47 11.31 -19.71
CA TYR A 187 -26.60 11.61 -20.58
C TYR A 187 -26.66 10.59 -21.72
N ASP A 188 -27.85 10.38 -22.27
CA ASP A 188 -28.01 9.70 -23.56
C ASP A 188 -27.51 10.59 -24.72
N TYR A 189 -27.52 10.04 -25.96
CA TYR A 189 -27.10 10.77 -27.15
C TYR A 189 -28.01 11.97 -27.52
N ARG A 190 -29.21 12.05 -26.93
CA ARG A 190 -30.15 13.17 -27.09
C ARG A 190 -30.00 14.25 -26.02
N GLY A 191 -29.15 14.03 -25.01
CA GLY A 191 -28.94 14.94 -23.92
C GLY A 191 -29.88 14.74 -22.72
N ASN A 192 -30.65 13.65 -22.67
CA ASN A 192 -31.44 13.33 -21.48
C ASN A 192 -30.55 12.81 -20.37
N LEU A 193 -30.78 13.31 -19.15
CA LEU A 193 -30.06 12.89 -17.97
C LEU A 193 -30.38 11.44 -17.61
N LEU A 194 -29.37 10.60 -17.45
CA LEU A 194 -29.50 9.21 -17.05
C LEU A 194 -28.99 8.95 -15.63
N TYR A 195 -27.89 9.60 -15.25
CA TYR A 195 -27.24 9.35 -13.97
C TYR A 195 -26.47 10.57 -13.48
N THR A 196 -26.45 10.76 -12.19
CA THR A 196 -25.57 11.74 -11.54
C THR A 196 -25.11 11.19 -10.20
N GLU A 197 -23.85 11.39 -9.89
CA GLU A 197 -23.23 11.05 -8.61
C GLU A 197 -22.23 12.13 -8.23
N GLU A 198 -22.23 12.50 -6.95
CA GLU A 198 -21.32 13.50 -6.40
C GLU A 198 -20.71 12.96 -5.11
N ASN A 199 -19.45 13.24 -4.88
CA ASN A 199 -18.78 12.98 -3.61
C ASN A 199 -17.82 14.13 -3.27
N SER A 200 -17.64 14.35 -1.96
CA SER A 200 -16.75 15.36 -1.44
C SER A 200 -16.06 14.89 -0.17
N VAL A 201 -14.91 15.47 0.12
CA VAL A 201 -14.17 15.23 1.37
C VAL A 201 -15.07 15.59 2.55
N ASP A 202 -15.17 14.69 3.52
CA ASP A 202 -15.87 14.95 4.78
C ASP A 202 -15.15 16.08 5.55
N PRO A 203 -15.83 17.19 5.85
CA PRO A 203 -15.24 18.28 6.61
C PRO A 203 -14.76 17.87 8.01
N SER A 204 -15.37 16.83 8.60
CA SER A 204 -14.98 16.29 9.91
C SER A 204 -13.77 15.35 9.82
N ASN A 205 -13.49 14.80 8.63
CA ASN A 205 -12.33 13.96 8.34
C ASN A 205 -11.62 14.46 7.06
N PRO A 206 -10.83 15.54 7.14
CA PRO A 206 -10.19 16.14 5.97
C PRO A 206 -9.19 15.24 5.24
N LEU A 207 -8.80 14.11 5.85
CA LEU A 207 -7.91 13.11 5.25
C LEU A 207 -8.67 12.01 4.52
N SER A 208 -10.01 12.01 4.57
CA SER A 208 -10.81 11.01 3.86
C SER A 208 -10.56 11.07 2.36
N SER A 209 -10.40 9.90 1.75
CA SER A 209 -10.39 9.76 0.30
C SER A 209 -11.84 9.87 -0.23
N ILE A 210 -12.00 10.40 -1.44
CA ILE A 210 -13.28 10.39 -2.14
C ILE A 210 -13.22 9.39 -3.28
N SER A 211 -14.33 8.69 -3.50
CA SER A 211 -14.50 7.73 -4.59
C SER A 211 -15.91 7.84 -5.15
N LEU A 212 -16.09 7.43 -6.39
CA LEU A 212 -17.41 7.25 -6.99
C LEU A 212 -17.71 5.77 -7.13
N THR A 213 -18.96 5.40 -6.89
CA THR A 213 -19.47 4.04 -7.11
C THR A 213 -19.49 3.74 -8.60
N GLY A 214 -19.95 4.71 -9.39
CA GLY A 214 -20.04 4.63 -10.84
C GLY A 214 -21.41 4.15 -11.32
N TRP A 215 -21.66 4.34 -12.61
CA TRP A 215 -22.87 3.93 -13.28
C TRP A 215 -22.73 2.53 -13.87
N ASN A 216 -23.66 1.63 -13.55
CA ASN A 216 -23.66 0.23 -13.98
C ASN A 216 -24.26 -0.01 -15.38
N GLY A 217 -24.65 1.05 -16.11
CA GLY A 217 -25.26 0.94 -17.43
C GLY A 217 -26.75 0.52 -17.40
N ASP A 218 -27.37 0.54 -16.23
CA ASP A 218 -28.80 0.22 -16.10
C ASP A 218 -29.64 1.35 -16.69
N THR A 219 -30.10 1.12 -17.90
CA THR A 219 -30.98 2.02 -18.64
C THR A 219 -31.82 1.21 -19.60
N GLN A 220 -33.09 1.63 -19.79
CA GLN A 220 -33.96 1.09 -20.81
C GLN A 220 -33.75 1.74 -22.19
N ILE A 221 -32.87 2.73 -22.26
CA ILE A 221 -32.57 3.46 -23.48
C ILE A 221 -31.33 2.84 -24.13
N ASP A 222 -31.53 2.22 -25.28
CA ASP A 222 -30.43 1.81 -26.14
C ASP A 222 -29.89 3.03 -26.88
N SER A 223 -28.63 3.37 -26.57
CA SER A 223 -27.94 4.55 -27.10
C SER A 223 -26.69 4.11 -27.83
N PRO A 224 -26.41 4.61 -29.04
CA PRO A 224 -25.21 4.27 -29.79
C PRO A 224 -23.93 4.77 -29.09
N TYR A 225 -24.06 5.79 -28.26
CA TYR A 225 -23.03 6.33 -27.36
C TYR A 225 -23.70 7.11 -26.23
N TYR A 226 -22.96 7.31 -25.16
CA TYR A 226 -23.38 8.11 -24.02
C TYR A 226 -22.45 9.30 -23.87
N ILE A 227 -22.93 10.35 -23.24
CA ILE A 227 -22.17 11.57 -22.98
C ILE A 227 -21.92 11.64 -21.49
N TYR A 228 -20.69 11.93 -21.09
CA TYR A 228 -20.36 12.22 -19.69
C TYR A 228 -19.94 13.67 -19.51
N SER A 229 -20.19 14.19 -18.31
CA SER A 229 -19.60 15.41 -17.79
C SER A 229 -19.05 15.12 -16.39
N VAL A 230 -17.78 15.38 -16.17
CA VAL A 230 -17.12 15.30 -14.88
C VAL A 230 -16.73 16.71 -14.49
N TYR A 231 -17.20 17.15 -13.32
CA TYR A 231 -16.88 18.43 -12.72
C TYR A 231 -16.30 18.22 -11.35
N GLY A 232 -15.25 18.95 -10.99
CA GLY A 232 -14.65 18.82 -9.68
C GLY A 232 -13.88 20.04 -9.24
N THR A 233 -13.61 20.10 -7.94
CA THR A 233 -12.76 21.13 -7.34
C THR A 233 -11.52 20.46 -6.78
N THR A 234 -10.35 20.95 -7.16
CA THR A 234 -9.08 20.39 -6.71
C THR A 234 -8.83 20.65 -5.23
N LEU A 235 -8.05 19.77 -4.62
CA LEU A 235 -7.66 19.84 -3.23
C LEU A 235 -6.74 21.02 -2.95
N PHE A 236 -5.85 21.33 -3.89
CA PHE A 236 -4.90 22.43 -3.80
C PHE A 236 -5.26 23.52 -4.82
N GLY A 237 -5.42 24.74 -4.31
CA GLY A 237 -5.68 25.92 -5.15
C GLY A 237 -7.13 26.11 -5.59
N ASP A 238 -8.07 25.26 -5.15
CA ASP A 238 -9.51 25.36 -5.46
C ASP A 238 -9.84 25.49 -6.97
N ILE A 239 -9.00 24.88 -7.79
CA ILE A 239 -9.14 24.93 -9.24
C ILE A 239 -10.40 24.15 -9.64
N LYS A 240 -11.27 24.79 -10.44
CA LYS A 240 -12.42 24.13 -11.04
C LYS A 240 -11.98 23.37 -12.28
N VAL A 241 -12.22 22.07 -12.31
CA VAL A 241 -11.89 21.19 -13.42
C VAL A 241 -13.17 20.67 -14.03
N GLN A 242 -13.29 20.77 -15.35
CA GLN A 242 -14.39 20.18 -16.09
C GLN A 242 -13.82 19.32 -17.22
N LYS A 243 -14.35 18.10 -17.38
CA LYS A 243 -14.02 17.19 -18.46
C LYS A 243 -15.29 16.56 -18.98
N SER A 244 -15.48 16.56 -20.29
CA SER A 244 -16.63 15.93 -20.95
C SER A 244 -16.17 15.14 -22.17
N GLY A 245 -16.99 14.19 -22.57
CA GLY A 245 -16.71 13.35 -23.73
C GLY A 245 -17.80 12.32 -23.91
N THR A 246 -17.52 11.34 -24.76
CA THR A 246 -18.44 10.24 -25.07
C THR A 246 -17.82 8.90 -24.73
N PHE A 247 -18.67 7.91 -24.48
CA PHE A 247 -18.27 6.53 -24.26
C PHE A 247 -19.34 5.57 -24.79
N ILE A 248 -18.97 4.29 -24.88
CA ILE A 248 -19.87 3.22 -25.33
C ILE A 248 -19.97 2.12 -24.27
N ILE A 249 -21.08 1.39 -24.29
CA ILE A 249 -21.29 0.16 -23.54
C ILE A 249 -21.08 -1.01 -24.47
N ILE A 250 -20.29 -1.99 -24.08
CA ILE A 250 -20.19 -3.29 -24.74
C ILE A 250 -20.90 -4.31 -23.84
N ARG A 251 -21.92 -4.97 -24.35
CA ARG A 251 -22.69 -6.01 -23.63
C ARG A 251 -22.44 -7.37 -24.25
#